data_2d34210ab099ab65e86324b2ef2a7f83
#
_entry.id   2d34210ab099ab65e86324b2ef2a7f83
#
_cell.length_a   1.000
_cell.length_b   1.000
_cell.length_c   1.000
_cell.angle_alpha   90.00
_cell.angle_beta   90.00
_cell.angle_gamma   90.00
#
_symmetry.space_group_name_H-M   'P 1'
#
loop_
_entity.id
_entity.type
_entity.pdbx_description
1 polymer ?
#
loop_
_entity_poly.entity_id
_entity_poly.type
_entity_poly.pdbx_seq_one_letter_code
_entity_poly.pdbx_strand_id
1 'polypeptide(L)'
;MAFAVGGKGAKSDINVTPLIDVLLVLLIIFMVISPVTPKGLDALVPQPPPPNAPKTPDVSRTVVVQLIDRGRQEPGLKINDEDATWDNLQGRLKDIYSQRAEKVMFVKGDDNIAFANVANVIDIAHAAGVDKVGLITAKIEAGN
;
A
#
# COMPACT_ATOMS: atom_id res chain seq x y z
N MET A 1 -31.15 10.63 72.65
CA MET A 1 -31.26 10.08 71.31
C MET A 1 -30.04 10.31 70.55
N ALA A 2 -29.26 9.29 70.44
CA ALA A 2 -28.06 9.39 69.64
C ALA A 2 -28.41 9.21 68.18
N PHE A 3 -28.64 10.26 67.51
CA PHE A 3 -28.66 10.23 66.04
C PHE A 3 -27.25 10.36 65.51
N ALA A 4 -26.36 9.65 66.09
CA ALA A 4 -25.03 9.50 65.57
C ALA A 4 -25.00 8.78 64.25
N VAL A 5 -26.13 8.46 63.76
CA VAL A 5 -26.32 7.68 62.57
C VAL A 5 -25.95 8.47 61.30
N GLY A 6 -26.14 9.76 61.38
CA GLY A 6 -25.91 10.55 60.19
C GLY A 6 -24.49 10.66 59.70
N GLY A 7 -23.56 10.55 60.61
CA GLY A 7 -22.18 10.74 60.25
C GLY A 7 -21.48 9.55 59.65
N LYS A 8 -21.93 8.40 59.93
CA LYS A 8 -21.26 7.19 59.46
C LYS A 8 -21.91 6.54 58.23
N GLY A 9 -23.18 6.86 58.01
CA GLY A 9 -23.87 6.32 56.83
C GLY A 9 -23.57 7.13 55.58
N ALA A 10 -23.08 8.32 55.74
CA ALA A 10 -22.81 9.20 54.63
C ALA A 10 -21.40 9.05 54.02
N LYS A 11 -20.68 8.04 54.43
CA LYS A 11 -19.56 7.62 53.58
C LYS A 11 -20.14 7.08 52.30
N SER A 12 -20.33 7.95 51.37
CA SER A 12 -20.47 7.49 49.99
C SER A 12 -19.13 6.82 49.61
N ASP A 13 -18.97 5.62 50.10
CA ASP A 13 -17.94 4.77 49.56
C ASP A 13 -18.32 4.53 48.11
N ILE A 14 -17.87 5.43 47.26
CA ILE A 14 -17.95 5.23 45.86
C ILE A 14 -17.21 3.95 45.59
N ASN A 15 -17.94 2.91 45.32
CA ASN A 15 -17.35 1.66 44.95
C ASN A 15 -16.63 1.91 43.61
N VAL A 16 -15.30 1.97 43.68
CA VAL A 16 -14.45 2.21 42.49
C VAL A 16 -14.36 1.02 41.56
N THR A 17 -14.93 -0.12 41.98
CA THR A 17 -14.93 -1.35 41.18
C THR A 17 -15.59 -1.17 39.82
N PRO A 18 -16.79 -0.57 39.67
CA PRO A 18 -17.37 -0.31 38.37
C PRO A 18 -16.53 0.65 37.51
N LEU A 19 -15.87 1.61 38.16
CA LEU A 19 -15.00 2.54 37.47
C LEU A 19 -13.74 1.86 36.92
N ILE A 20 -13.12 1.01 37.74
CA ILE A 20 -11.94 0.23 37.33
C ILE A 20 -12.33 -0.74 36.20
N ASP A 21 -13.47 -1.36 36.26
CA ASP A 21 -13.97 -2.28 35.23
C ASP A 21 -14.11 -1.56 33.88
N VAL A 22 -14.71 -0.39 33.87
CA VAL A 22 -14.82 0.42 32.64
C VAL A 22 -13.44 0.81 32.12
N LEU A 23 -12.54 1.22 32.99
CA LEU A 23 -11.18 1.58 32.59
C LEU A 23 -10.40 0.39 32.04
N LEU A 24 -10.54 -0.78 32.66
CA LEU A 24 -9.91 -2.01 32.16
C LEU A 24 -10.46 -2.44 30.82
N VAL A 25 -11.77 -2.39 30.62
CA VAL A 25 -12.41 -2.72 29.36
C VAL A 25 -11.95 -1.75 28.26
N LEU A 26 -11.92 -0.46 28.56
CA LEU A 26 -11.39 0.53 27.61
C LEU A 26 -9.92 0.29 27.28
N LEU A 27 -9.13 -0.06 28.28
CA LEU A 27 -7.71 -0.38 28.07
C LEU A 27 -7.55 -1.58 27.13
N ILE A 28 -8.31 -2.63 27.35
CA ILE A 28 -8.29 -3.84 26.53
C ILE A 28 -8.76 -3.52 25.11
N ILE A 29 -9.81 -2.74 24.95
CA ILE A 29 -10.32 -2.31 23.67
C ILE A 29 -9.23 -1.51 22.92
N PHE A 30 -8.56 -0.59 23.57
CA PHE A 30 -7.47 0.18 22.96
C PHE A 30 -6.23 -0.68 22.63
N MET A 31 -5.99 -1.76 23.38
CA MET A 31 -4.94 -2.71 23.05
C MET A 31 -5.30 -3.58 21.86
N VAL A 32 -6.57 -4.02 21.79
CA VAL A 32 -7.05 -4.89 20.68
C VAL A 32 -7.27 -4.08 19.40
N ILE A 33 -7.70 -2.84 19.52
CA ILE A 33 -7.56 -1.89 18.43
C ILE A 33 -6.07 -1.57 18.29
N SER A 34 -5.28 -2.57 17.96
CA SER A 34 -4.01 -2.28 17.33
C SER A 34 -4.34 -1.41 16.14
N PRO A 35 -3.82 -0.18 16.05
CA PRO A 35 -3.89 0.49 14.79
C PRO A 35 -3.28 -0.49 13.80
N VAL A 36 -4.12 -1.11 13.01
CA VAL A 36 -3.67 -1.59 11.75
C VAL A 36 -3.20 -0.32 11.10
N THR A 37 -1.97 0.08 11.41
CA THR A 37 -1.30 0.95 10.48
C THR A 37 -1.55 0.25 9.17
N PRO A 38 -2.40 0.78 8.29
CA PRO A 38 -2.34 0.29 6.96
C PRO A 38 -0.85 0.41 6.68
N LYS A 39 -0.19 -0.70 6.57
CA LYS A 39 1.08 -0.71 5.86
C LYS A 39 0.64 -0.17 4.52
N GLY A 40 0.60 1.16 4.48
CA GLY A 40 0.38 1.85 3.26
C GLY A 40 1.29 1.12 2.35
N LEU A 41 0.75 0.53 1.33
CA LEU A 41 1.52 -0.12 0.31
C LEU A 41 2.92 0.40 0.48
N ASP A 42 3.85 -0.42 0.99
CA ASP A 42 5.23 0.01 1.01
C ASP A 42 5.47 0.44 -0.42
N ALA A 43 5.13 1.69 -0.69
CA ALA A 43 5.53 2.29 -1.93
C ALA A 43 7.04 2.25 -1.81
N LEU A 44 7.62 1.18 -2.29
CA LEU A 44 9.02 1.11 -2.57
C LEU A 44 9.25 2.22 -3.59
N VAL A 45 9.27 3.44 -3.07
CA VAL A 45 9.72 4.58 -3.85
C VAL A 45 11.16 4.23 -4.17
N PRO A 46 11.50 4.02 -5.44
CA PRO A 46 12.88 3.85 -5.80
C PRO A 46 13.61 5.06 -5.24
N GLN A 47 14.43 4.84 -4.24
CA GLN A 47 15.27 5.92 -3.74
C GLN A 47 16.16 6.37 -4.90
N PRO A 48 16.25 7.67 -5.15
CA PRO A 48 17.19 8.14 -6.15
C PRO A 48 18.56 7.56 -5.82
N PRO A 49 19.24 6.96 -6.79
CA PRO A 49 20.54 6.37 -6.56
C PRO A 49 21.46 7.45 -5.97
N PRO A 50 22.26 7.10 -4.98
CA PRO A 50 23.23 8.04 -4.44
C PRO A 50 24.11 8.59 -5.56
N PRO A 51 24.50 9.86 -5.50
CA PRO A 51 25.17 10.55 -6.62
C PRO A 51 26.47 9.90 -7.09
N ASN A 52 27.00 8.95 -6.36
CA ASN A 52 28.20 8.20 -6.69
C ASN A 52 27.95 6.72 -7.04
N ALA A 53 26.69 6.31 -7.19
CA ALA A 53 26.43 4.95 -7.65
C ALA A 53 26.91 4.80 -9.10
N PRO A 54 27.66 3.75 -9.41
CA PRO A 54 27.96 3.47 -10.80
C PRO A 54 26.65 3.35 -11.56
N LYS A 55 26.54 4.08 -12.65
CA LYS A 55 25.36 4.09 -13.53
C LYS A 55 25.20 2.77 -14.29
N THR A 56 25.34 1.68 -13.61
CA THR A 56 24.74 0.45 -14.09
C THR A 56 23.30 0.49 -13.65
N PRO A 57 22.37 0.74 -14.56
CA PRO A 57 20.98 0.67 -14.17
C PRO A 57 20.73 -0.75 -13.71
N ASP A 58 20.45 -0.88 -12.42
CA ASP A 58 19.89 -2.12 -11.87
C ASP A 58 18.44 -2.27 -12.40
N VAL A 59 18.23 -1.75 -13.60
CA VAL A 59 16.98 -1.83 -14.37
C VAL A 59 16.65 -3.29 -14.64
N SER A 60 17.62 -4.17 -14.51
CA SER A 60 17.39 -5.61 -14.64
C SER A 60 16.58 -6.22 -13.50
N ARG A 61 16.43 -5.50 -12.39
CA ARG A 61 15.69 -6.02 -11.23
C ARG A 61 14.27 -5.47 -11.10
N THR A 62 14.01 -4.30 -11.64
CA THR A 62 12.69 -3.67 -11.52
C THR A 62 11.96 -3.73 -12.84
N VAL A 63 10.76 -4.26 -12.82
CA VAL A 63 9.88 -4.26 -13.99
C VAL A 63 8.94 -3.07 -13.87
N VAL A 64 8.97 -2.20 -14.84
CA VAL A 64 8.08 -1.04 -14.93
C VAL A 64 7.20 -1.17 -16.17
N VAL A 65 5.91 -1.23 -15.96
CA VAL A 65 4.92 -1.19 -17.04
C VAL A 65 4.42 0.24 -17.17
N GLN A 66 4.63 0.83 -18.33
CA GLN A 66 4.19 2.17 -18.63
C GLN A 66 2.93 2.13 -19.50
N LEU A 67 1.93 2.92 -19.09
CA LEU A 67 0.76 3.17 -19.91
C LEU A 67 0.90 4.53 -20.55
N ILE A 68 0.87 4.55 -21.87
CA ILE A 68 1.03 5.78 -22.65
C ILE A 68 -0.31 6.17 -23.23
N ASP A 69 -0.72 7.40 -23.02
CA ASP A 69 -1.94 7.92 -23.63
C ASP A 69 -1.77 8.07 -25.14
N ARG A 70 -2.63 7.42 -25.89
CA ARG A 70 -2.71 7.54 -27.36
C ARG A 70 -3.97 8.29 -27.83
N GLY A 71 -4.58 9.06 -26.95
CA GLY A 71 -5.77 9.81 -27.23
C GLY A 71 -7.02 8.94 -27.23
N ARG A 72 -7.68 8.79 -28.37
CA ARG A 72 -8.93 8.03 -28.49
C ARG A 72 -8.75 6.51 -28.63
N GLN A 73 -7.53 6.05 -28.74
CA GLN A 73 -7.21 4.63 -28.85
C GLN A 73 -6.88 4.05 -27.48
N GLU A 74 -6.85 2.73 -27.39
CA GLU A 74 -6.39 2.06 -26.19
C GLU A 74 -4.99 2.54 -25.79
N PRO A 75 -4.74 2.73 -24.49
CA PRO A 75 -3.42 3.13 -24.03
C PRO A 75 -2.33 2.18 -24.53
N GLY A 76 -1.24 2.74 -24.99
CA GLY A 76 -0.07 1.95 -25.33
C GLY A 76 0.57 1.39 -24.07
N LEU A 77 1.14 0.20 -24.16
CA LEU A 77 1.87 -0.43 -23.08
C LEU A 77 3.34 -0.54 -23.43
N LYS A 78 4.19 -0.28 -22.45
CA LYS A 78 5.62 -0.55 -22.52
C LYS A 78 6.09 -1.27 -21.26
N ILE A 79 6.95 -2.24 -21.44
CA ILE A 79 7.62 -2.94 -20.34
C ILE A 79 9.11 -2.58 -20.43
N ASN A 80 9.63 -1.83 -19.46
CA ASN A 80 11.04 -1.39 -19.44
C ASN A 80 11.49 -0.78 -20.76
N ASP A 81 10.68 0.10 -21.36
CA ASP A 81 10.91 0.77 -22.65
C ASP A 81 10.70 -0.11 -23.90
N GLU A 82 10.37 -1.37 -23.76
CA GLU A 82 9.94 -2.22 -24.86
C GLU A 82 8.44 -2.15 -25.09
N ASP A 83 8.03 -2.01 -26.34
CA ASP A 83 6.62 -1.99 -26.68
C ASP A 83 5.94 -3.32 -26.37
N ALA A 84 4.80 -3.27 -25.70
CA ALA A 84 3.98 -4.41 -25.37
C ALA A 84 2.53 -4.19 -25.83
N THR A 85 1.81 -5.27 -26.03
CA THR A 85 0.39 -5.24 -26.33
C THR A 85 -0.40 -5.85 -25.18
N TRP A 86 -1.66 -5.48 -25.08
CA TRP A 86 -2.55 -6.03 -24.07
C TRP A 86 -2.65 -7.56 -24.13
N ASP A 87 -2.56 -8.13 -25.33
CA ASP A 87 -2.68 -9.58 -25.53
C ASP A 87 -1.44 -10.34 -25.06
N ASN A 88 -0.27 -9.75 -25.20
CA ASN A 88 0.99 -10.43 -24.85
C ASN A 88 1.55 -10.02 -23.47
N LEU A 89 0.94 -9.02 -22.82
CA LEU A 89 1.41 -8.50 -21.54
C LEU A 89 1.52 -9.59 -20.47
N GLN A 90 0.48 -10.41 -20.32
CA GLN A 90 0.46 -11.49 -19.34
C GLN A 90 1.56 -12.52 -19.60
N GLY A 91 1.71 -12.96 -20.83
CA GLY A 91 2.74 -13.91 -21.23
C GLY A 91 4.14 -13.39 -20.99
N ARG A 92 4.41 -12.13 -21.36
CA ARG A 92 5.70 -11.49 -21.14
C ARG A 92 6.04 -11.32 -19.65
N LEU A 93 5.08 -10.88 -18.87
CA LEU A 93 5.25 -10.77 -17.42
C LEU A 93 5.51 -12.13 -16.79
N LYS A 94 4.78 -13.14 -17.19
CA LYS A 94 4.99 -14.51 -16.72
C LYS A 94 6.38 -15.02 -17.04
N ASP A 95 6.87 -14.78 -18.26
CA ASP A 95 8.21 -15.17 -18.68
C ASP A 95 9.30 -14.44 -17.88
N ILE A 96 9.13 -13.13 -17.66
CA ILE A 96 10.08 -12.33 -16.89
C ILE A 96 10.13 -12.82 -15.44
N TYR A 97 8.97 -13.06 -14.82
CA TYR A 97 8.90 -13.44 -13.42
C TYR A 97 9.15 -14.93 -13.16
N SER A 98 9.09 -15.78 -14.17
CA SER A 98 9.47 -17.19 -14.02
C SER A 98 10.96 -17.35 -13.66
N GLN A 99 11.78 -16.40 -14.03
CA GLN A 99 13.22 -16.40 -13.79
C GLN A 99 13.63 -15.56 -12.58
N ARG A 100 12.68 -14.93 -11.89
CA ARG A 100 12.96 -14.03 -10.79
C ARG A 100 12.39 -14.53 -9.46
N ALA A 101 13.18 -14.36 -8.40
CA ALA A 101 12.73 -14.67 -7.05
C ALA A 101 11.78 -13.61 -6.49
N GLU A 102 12.07 -12.33 -6.79
CA GLU A 102 11.22 -11.22 -6.38
C GLU A 102 10.22 -10.84 -7.48
N LYS A 103 8.96 -10.86 -7.12
CA LYS A 103 7.85 -10.59 -8.02
C LYS A 103 7.21 -9.24 -7.71
N VAL A 104 7.99 -8.20 -7.90
CA VAL A 104 7.58 -6.80 -7.69
C VAL A 104 7.53 -6.08 -9.03
N MET A 105 6.45 -5.37 -9.28
CA MET A 105 6.22 -4.60 -10.49
C MET A 105 5.81 -3.17 -10.15
N PHE A 106 6.18 -2.24 -10.98
CA PHE A 106 5.67 -0.87 -10.90
C PHE A 106 4.87 -0.54 -12.15
N VAL A 107 3.78 0.17 -11.96
CA VAL A 107 2.93 0.65 -13.05
C VAL A 107 3.02 2.16 -13.07
N LYS A 108 3.42 2.70 -14.21
CA LYS A 108 3.43 4.14 -14.47
C LYS A 108 2.36 4.46 -15.50
N GLY A 109 1.47 5.38 -15.18
CA GLY A 109 0.45 5.88 -16.10
C GLY A 109 0.62 7.35 -16.37
N ASP A 110 0.32 7.77 -17.60
CA ASP A 110 0.21 9.19 -17.92
C ASP A 110 -1.02 9.81 -17.22
N ASP A 111 -1.00 11.11 -17.00
CA ASP A 111 -2.02 11.83 -16.24
C ASP A 111 -3.45 11.69 -16.82
N ASN A 112 -3.56 11.46 -18.11
CA ASN A 112 -4.84 11.35 -18.80
C ASN A 112 -5.38 9.92 -18.89
N ILE A 113 -4.67 8.95 -18.34
CA ILE A 113 -5.09 7.56 -18.40
C ILE A 113 -6.14 7.27 -17.32
N ALA A 114 -7.25 6.65 -17.75
CA ALA A 114 -8.28 6.23 -16.83
C ALA A 114 -7.75 5.16 -15.87
N PHE A 115 -8.10 5.28 -14.60
CA PHE A 115 -7.70 4.31 -13.57
C PHE A 115 -8.13 2.89 -13.91
N ALA A 116 -9.23 2.71 -14.65
CA ALA A 116 -9.68 1.40 -15.11
C ALA A 116 -8.62 0.66 -15.94
N ASN A 117 -7.87 1.38 -16.76
CA ASN A 117 -6.78 0.79 -17.54
C ASN A 117 -5.61 0.37 -16.66
N VAL A 118 -5.29 1.16 -15.65
CA VAL A 118 -4.28 0.80 -14.64
C VAL A 118 -4.71 -0.43 -13.86
N ALA A 119 -5.97 -0.49 -13.45
CA ALA A 119 -6.53 -1.65 -12.76
C ALA A 119 -6.46 -2.93 -13.61
N ASN A 120 -6.74 -2.83 -14.90
CA ASN A 120 -6.60 -3.96 -15.82
C ASN A 120 -5.16 -4.49 -15.89
N VAL A 121 -4.17 -3.59 -15.92
CA VAL A 121 -2.75 -3.97 -15.88
C VAL A 121 -2.41 -4.68 -14.58
N ILE A 122 -2.92 -4.20 -13.46
CA ILE A 122 -2.72 -4.81 -12.15
C ILE A 122 -3.33 -6.22 -12.11
N ASP A 123 -4.53 -6.39 -12.63
CA ASP A 123 -5.20 -7.70 -12.70
C ASP A 123 -4.42 -8.68 -13.56
N ILE A 124 -3.93 -8.23 -14.71
CA ILE A 124 -3.09 -9.04 -15.59
C ILE A 124 -1.78 -9.42 -14.90
N ALA A 125 -1.19 -8.49 -14.16
CA ALA A 125 0.02 -8.74 -13.41
C ALA A 125 -0.18 -9.80 -12.32
N HIS A 126 -1.26 -9.70 -11.57
CA HIS A 126 -1.61 -10.71 -10.57
C HIS A 126 -1.85 -12.09 -11.22
N ALA A 127 -2.51 -12.12 -12.37
CA ALA A 127 -2.71 -13.36 -13.12
C ALA A 127 -1.39 -13.95 -13.64
N ALA A 128 -0.39 -13.10 -13.89
CA ALA A 128 0.96 -13.54 -14.27
C ALA A 128 1.81 -14.01 -13.07
N GLY A 129 1.32 -13.83 -11.85
CA GLY A 129 2.00 -14.25 -10.63
C GLY A 129 2.78 -13.16 -9.91
N VAL A 130 2.53 -11.89 -10.23
CA VAL A 130 3.14 -10.76 -9.53
C VAL A 130 2.49 -10.60 -8.15
N ASP A 131 3.28 -10.58 -7.09
CA ASP A 131 2.78 -10.50 -5.73
C ASP A 131 2.55 -9.05 -5.29
N LYS A 132 3.40 -8.13 -5.73
CA LYS A 132 3.37 -6.73 -5.31
C LYS A 132 3.40 -5.80 -6.51
N VAL A 133 2.44 -4.91 -6.59
CA VAL A 133 2.36 -3.89 -7.64
C VAL A 133 2.39 -2.50 -6.99
N GLY A 134 3.37 -1.70 -7.35
CA GLY A 134 3.47 -0.30 -6.97
C GLY A 134 2.97 0.61 -8.08
N LEU A 135 2.39 1.73 -7.72
CA LEU A 135 1.96 2.75 -8.67
C LEU A 135 2.94 3.92 -8.64
N ILE A 136 3.39 4.33 -9.82
CA ILE A 136 4.20 5.53 -9.98
C ILE A 136 3.33 6.61 -10.62
N THR A 137 3.08 7.67 -9.89
CA THR A 137 2.39 8.83 -10.43
C THR A 137 3.40 9.92 -10.77
N ALA A 138 3.07 10.80 -11.70
CA ALA A 138 3.91 11.93 -12.05
C ALA A 138 4.32 12.78 -10.82
N LYS A 139 3.43 12.84 -9.85
CA LYS A 139 3.66 13.54 -8.58
C LYS A 139 4.72 12.88 -7.70
N ILE A 140 4.80 11.55 -7.70
CA ILE A 140 5.83 10.80 -6.99
C ILE A 140 7.18 10.91 -7.71
N GLU A 141 7.16 10.86 -9.03
CA GLU A 141 8.36 10.99 -9.86
C GLU A 141 9.02 12.37 -9.72
N ALA A 142 8.22 13.41 -9.55
CA ALA A 142 8.71 14.77 -9.30
C ALA A 142 9.25 15.00 -7.88
N GLY A 143 9.12 14.04 -6.97
CA GLY A 143 9.65 14.14 -5.61
C GLY A 143 8.86 15.06 -4.67
N ASN A 144 7.64 15.38 -5.00
CA ASN A 144 6.75 16.21 -4.18
C ASN A 144 5.72 15.37 -3.44
#